data_13327c1070bba71cdd2d24a580d3489b
#
_entry.id   13327c1070bba71cdd2d24a580d3489b
#
_cell.length_a   1.000
_cell.length_b   1.000
_cell.length_c   1.000
_cell.angle_alpha   90.00
_cell.angle_beta   90.00
_cell.angle_gamma   90.00
#
_symmetry.space_group_name_H-M   'P 1'
#
loop_
_entity.id
_entity.type
_entity.pdbx_description
1 polymer ?
#
loop_
_entity_poly.entity_id
_entity_poly.type
_entity_poly.pdbx_seq_one_letter_code
_entity_poly.pdbx_strand_id
1 'polypeptide(L)'
;VYKRQKRSLPDLLVHKFLTEYGYDHGPVIARAIVDDILATIERCYTERVLPKTVVWLAVRIEKQGRRKGISVTDLVPVQLQIYTESEVDLLTDPALRKKRQARRAFNRARFARWCFEAYDQGGVLTQLDLTLLSGLSTKYVSTALREYEERTGEIVPTRGTVHDLGPSVTHKREIVRRWLRHQSPVQIARETQHSQASVDRYIADYQRVRLLAQKVPLDELPALTGLSTGVVEQYTELVGQYEPDLIPDRRADMELSISAP
;
A
#
# COMPACT_ATOMS: atom_id res chain seq x y z
N VAL A 1 47.48 -17.54 7.09
CA VAL A 1 46.65 -17.81 5.91
C VAL A 1 45.25 -18.13 6.40
N TYR A 2 44.37 -17.13 6.44
CA TYR A 2 42.94 -17.35 6.75
C TYR A 2 42.31 -18.10 5.58
N LYS A 3 42.05 -19.40 5.73
CA LYS A 3 41.15 -20.14 4.85
C LYS A 3 39.76 -19.50 4.96
N ARG A 4 39.35 -18.75 3.96
CA ARG A 4 37.97 -18.29 3.78
C ARG A 4 37.09 -19.53 3.70
N GLN A 5 36.49 -19.97 4.81
CA GLN A 5 35.45 -20.99 4.78
C GLN A 5 34.30 -20.39 3.94
N LYS A 6 34.07 -20.98 2.78
CA LYS A 6 32.84 -20.74 2.02
C LYS A 6 31.69 -21.32 2.86
N ARG A 7 31.06 -20.49 3.68
CA ARG A 7 29.85 -20.89 4.41
C ARG A 7 28.72 -20.87 3.40
N SER A 8 28.46 -22.01 2.80
CA SER A 8 27.24 -22.19 1.98
C SER A 8 26.02 -22.26 2.90
N LEU A 9 24.83 -21.97 2.36
CA LEU A 9 23.57 -22.09 3.11
C LEU A 9 23.42 -23.49 3.73
N PRO A 10 23.69 -24.60 3.01
CA PRO A 10 23.68 -25.93 3.61
C PRO A 10 24.61 -26.09 4.80
N ASP A 11 25.85 -25.57 4.72
CA ASP A 11 26.83 -25.67 5.82
C ASP A 11 26.36 -24.88 7.05
N LEU A 12 25.72 -23.72 6.85
CA LEU A 12 25.16 -22.93 7.92
C LEU A 12 24.00 -23.66 8.60
N LEU A 13 23.12 -24.28 7.85
CA LEU A 13 21.97 -25.03 8.38
C LEU A 13 22.43 -26.27 9.14
N VAL A 14 23.39 -27.04 8.61
CA VAL A 14 24.00 -28.19 9.33
C VAL A 14 24.59 -27.74 10.65
N HIS A 15 25.33 -26.62 10.64
CA HIS A 15 25.91 -26.06 11.88
C HIS A 15 24.80 -25.73 12.90
N LYS A 16 23.74 -25.11 12.50
CA LYS A 16 22.59 -24.80 13.38
C LYS A 16 21.94 -26.05 13.94
N PHE A 17 21.73 -27.08 13.13
CA PHE A 17 21.19 -28.37 13.60
C PHE A 17 22.04 -28.95 14.74
N LEU A 18 23.34 -28.94 14.59
CA LEU A 18 24.26 -29.53 15.56
C LEU A 18 24.47 -28.66 16.81
N THR A 19 24.36 -27.33 16.73
CA THR A 19 24.75 -26.45 17.84
C THR A 19 23.55 -25.76 18.51
N GLU A 20 22.46 -25.48 17.78
CA GLU A 20 21.33 -24.71 18.30
C GLU A 20 20.10 -25.59 18.58
N TYR A 21 19.89 -26.67 17.81
CA TYR A 21 18.71 -27.53 17.92
C TYR A 21 18.96 -28.86 18.66
N GLY A 22 20.13 -29.05 19.23
CA GLY A 22 20.44 -30.24 20.01
C GLY A 22 20.39 -31.56 19.22
N TYR A 23 20.62 -31.50 17.91
CA TYR A 23 20.61 -32.67 17.05
C TYR A 23 21.87 -33.54 17.27
N ASP A 24 21.70 -34.76 17.74
CA ASP A 24 22.79 -35.67 18.21
C ASP A 24 23.16 -36.81 17.24
N HIS A 25 22.44 -36.96 16.11
CA HIS A 25 22.66 -38.03 15.13
C HIS A 25 23.87 -37.80 14.18
N GLY A 26 24.65 -36.77 14.44
CA GLY A 26 25.91 -36.50 13.77
C GLY A 26 25.77 -35.69 12.46
N PRO A 27 26.91 -35.16 11.96
CA PRO A 27 26.93 -34.19 10.86
C PRO A 27 26.51 -34.78 9.50
N VAL A 28 26.71 -36.07 9.28
CA VAL A 28 26.34 -36.74 8.00
C VAL A 28 24.82 -36.78 7.82
N ILE A 29 24.11 -37.18 8.88
CA ILE A 29 22.63 -37.24 8.81
C ILE A 29 22.04 -35.84 8.80
N ALA A 30 22.58 -34.92 9.62
CA ALA A 30 22.18 -33.50 9.56
C ALA A 30 22.33 -32.92 8.13
N ARG A 31 23.42 -33.27 7.45
CA ARG A 31 23.63 -32.85 6.05
C ARG A 31 22.57 -33.43 5.10
N ALA A 32 22.31 -34.73 5.22
CA ALA A 32 21.30 -35.38 4.38
C ALA A 32 19.89 -34.76 4.54
N ILE A 33 19.51 -34.45 5.79
CA ILE A 33 18.24 -33.78 6.09
C ILE A 33 18.21 -32.38 5.47
N VAL A 34 19.26 -31.59 5.63
CA VAL A 34 19.35 -30.24 5.08
C VAL A 34 19.30 -30.28 3.55
N ASP A 35 20.01 -31.20 2.92
CA ASP A 35 20.03 -31.33 1.46
C ASP A 35 18.64 -31.76 0.93
N ASP A 36 17.92 -32.66 1.62
CA ASP A 36 16.55 -33.04 1.28
C ASP A 36 15.55 -31.90 1.45
N ILE A 37 15.65 -31.13 2.55
CA ILE A 37 14.83 -29.94 2.76
C ILE A 37 15.06 -28.93 1.64
N LEU A 38 16.30 -28.63 1.30
CA LEU A 38 16.64 -27.66 0.26
C LEU A 38 16.19 -28.16 -1.13
N ALA A 39 16.35 -29.44 -1.45
CA ALA A 39 15.84 -30.02 -2.69
C ALA A 39 14.31 -29.98 -2.76
N THR A 40 13.63 -30.19 -1.64
CA THR A 40 12.17 -30.07 -1.56
C THR A 40 11.73 -28.62 -1.75
N ILE A 41 12.39 -27.67 -1.11
CA ILE A 41 12.13 -26.24 -1.30
C ILE A 41 12.34 -25.85 -2.77
N GLU A 42 13.47 -26.23 -3.37
CA GLU A 42 13.79 -25.92 -4.75
C GLU A 42 12.74 -26.47 -5.70
N ARG A 43 12.33 -27.74 -5.54
CA ARG A 43 11.28 -28.38 -6.32
C ARG A 43 9.94 -27.63 -6.19
N CYS A 44 9.52 -27.31 -4.96
CA CYS A 44 8.28 -26.60 -4.71
C CYS A 44 8.27 -25.17 -5.25
N TYR A 45 9.39 -24.50 -5.22
CA TYR A 45 9.52 -23.14 -5.77
C TYR A 45 9.69 -23.12 -7.27
N THR A 46 10.47 -24.05 -7.84
CA THR A 46 10.72 -24.12 -9.28
C THR A 46 9.44 -24.47 -10.07
N GLU A 47 8.59 -25.33 -9.52
CA GLU A 47 7.31 -25.70 -10.16
C GLU A 47 6.26 -24.58 -10.14
N ARG A 48 6.43 -23.54 -9.29
CA ARG A 48 5.45 -22.45 -9.10
C ARG A 48 5.89 -21.09 -9.62
N VAL A 49 7.16 -20.91 -9.93
CA VAL A 49 7.66 -19.61 -10.43
C VAL A 49 7.49 -19.57 -11.94
N LEU A 50 6.56 -18.73 -12.40
CA LEU A 50 6.37 -18.49 -13.83
C LEU A 50 7.60 -17.77 -14.43
N PRO A 51 7.92 -17.99 -15.70
CA PRO A 51 8.97 -17.23 -16.39
C PRO A 51 8.76 -15.73 -16.22
N LYS A 52 9.85 -14.98 -16.02
CA LYS A 52 9.84 -13.51 -15.82
C LYS A 52 9.11 -13.04 -14.55
N THR A 53 8.92 -13.92 -13.56
CA THR A 53 8.35 -13.56 -12.27
C THR A 53 9.41 -13.54 -11.17
N VAL A 54 9.10 -12.85 -10.08
CA VAL A 54 9.86 -12.86 -8.84
C VAL A 54 8.92 -13.18 -7.69
N VAL A 55 9.38 -13.97 -6.73
CA VAL A 55 8.70 -14.14 -5.44
C VAL A 55 9.13 -13.00 -4.52
N TRP A 56 8.16 -12.23 -4.04
CA TRP A 56 8.38 -11.11 -3.14
C TRP A 56 7.63 -11.31 -1.83
N LEU A 57 8.23 -10.89 -0.71
CA LEU A 57 7.57 -10.94 0.59
C LEU A 57 6.77 -9.65 0.80
N ALA A 58 5.47 -9.72 0.56
CA ALA A 58 4.54 -8.64 0.77
C ALA A 58 3.90 -8.69 2.17
N VAL A 59 3.41 -7.56 2.66
CA VAL A 59 2.70 -7.52 3.95
C VAL A 59 1.29 -8.10 3.75
N ARG A 60 0.83 -8.97 4.66
CA ARG A 60 -0.53 -9.54 4.61
C ARG A 60 -1.59 -8.46 4.65
N ILE A 61 -2.66 -8.64 3.89
CA ILE A 61 -3.82 -7.71 3.85
C ILE A 61 -4.45 -7.59 5.23
N GLU A 62 -4.58 -8.71 5.98
CA GLU A 62 -5.23 -8.75 7.30
C GLU A 62 -4.41 -8.08 8.40
N LYS A 63 -3.15 -7.75 8.12
CA LYS A 63 -2.28 -7.10 9.11
C LYS A 63 -2.74 -5.67 9.38
N GLN A 64 -3.56 -5.51 10.42
CA GLN A 64 -3.99 -4.19 10.89
C GLN A 64 -3.00 -3.63 11.93
N GLY A 65 -2.76 -2.33 11.86
CA GLY A 65 -2.11 -1.55 12.92
C GLY A 65 -0.89 -0.75 12.50
N ARG A 66 -0.93 0.52 12.89
CA ARG A 66 0.10 1.55 12.63
C ARG A 66 1.33 1.41 13.51
N ARG A 67 1.23 0.81 14.69
CA ARG A 67 2.19 0.97 15.80
C ARG A 67 3.15 -0.19 16.02
N LYS A 68 2.90 -1.36 15.45
CA LYS A 68 3.83 -2.50 15.58
C LYS A 68 4.59 -2.66 14.27
N GLY A 69 5.90 -2.80 14.37
CA GLY A 69 6.75 -3.15 13.23
C GLY A 69 6.22 -4.38 12.49
N ILE A 70 6.63 -4.57 11.24
CA ILE A 70 6.32 -5.77 10.46
C ILE A 70 7.19 -6.91 11.01
N SER A 71 6.56 -7.99 11.45
CA SER A 71 7.20 -9.26 11.77
C SER A 71 7.26 -10.15 10.53
N VAL A 72 8.14 -11.14 10.52
CA VAL A 72 8.20 -12.15 9.45
C VAL A 72 6.86 -12.89 9.29
N THR A 73 6.13 -13.11 10.40
CA THR A 73 4.79 -13.73 10.39
C THR A 73 3.72 -12.86 9.73
N ASP A 74 3.98 -11.56 9.57
CA ASP A 74 3.09 -10.62 8.91
C ASP A 74 3.29 -10.58 7.38
N LEU A 75 4.25 -11.34 6.87
CA LEU A 75 4.58 -11.40 5.46
C LEU A 75 3.95 -12.60 4.77
N VAL A 76 3.65 -12.45 3.50
CA VAL A 76 3.17 -13.49 2.61
C VAL A 76 3.98 -13.46 1.31
N PRO A 77 4.43 -14.61 0.78
CA PRO A 77 5.06 -14.66 -0.53
C PRO A 77 4.01 -14.41 -1.62
N VAL A 78 4.33 -13.47 -2.51
CA VAL A 78 3.53 -13.16 -3.70
C VAL A 78 4.40 -13.29 -4.95
N GLN A 79 3.84 -13.74 -6.04
CA GLN A 79 4.52 -13.81 -7.34
C GLN A 79 4.20 -12.55 -8.13
N LEU A 80 5.22 -11.80 -8.48
CA LEU A 80 5.09 -10.58 -9.26
C LEU A 80 5.71 -10.80 -10.64
N GLN A 81 4.97 -10.52 -11.68
CA GLN A 81 5.49 -10.55 -13.04
C GLN A 81 6.33 -9.30 -13.29
N ILE A 82 7.65 -9.46 -13.40
CA ILE A 82 8.57 -8.32 -13.58
C ILE A 82 8.29 -7.58 -14.88
N TYR A 83 8.08 -8.34 -15.97
CA TYR A 83 7.72 -7.81 -17.27
C TYR A 83 6.69 -8.70 -17.95
N THR A 84 5.68 -8.09 -18.55
CA THR A 84 4.80 -8.74 -19.53
C THR A 84 5.48 -8.75 -20.90
N GLU A 85 4.99 -9.57 -21.84
CA GLU A 85 5.54 -9.59 -23.20
C GLU A 85 5.38 -8.25 -23.91
N SER A 86 4.21 -7.64 -23.80
CA SER A 86 3.96 -6.30 -24.33
C SER A 86 4.87 -5.22 -23.72
N GLU A 87 5.24 -5.36 -22.46
CA GLU A 87 6.21 -4.47 -21.81
C GLU A 87 7.63 -4.65 -22.33
N VAL A 88 8.02 -5.89 -22.67
CA VAL A 88 9.33 -6.17 -23.30
C VAL A 88 9.40 -5.51 -24.68
N ASP A 89 8.33 -5.63 -25.47
CA ASP A 89 8.25 -5.01 -26.79
C ASP A 89 8.39 -3.47 -26.71
N LEU A 90 7.71 -2.86 -25.74
CA LEU A 90 7.83 -1.42 -25.46
C LEU A 90 9.25 -1.00 -25.06
N LEU A 91 9.94 -1.81 -24.26
CA LEU A 91 11.30 -1.50 -23.80
C LEU A 91 12.36 -1.70 -24.89
N THR A 92 12.10 -2.59 -25.84
CA THR A 92 13.02 -2.87 -26.95
C THR A 92 12.85 -1.91 -28.11
N ASP A 93 11.72 -1.19 -28.22
CA ASP A 93 11.51 -0.17 -29.27
C ASP A 93 12.41 1.06 -29.04
N PRO A 94 13.36 1.34 -29.96
CA PRO A 94 14.26 2.47 -29.85
C PRO A 94 13.55 3.83 -29.82
N ALA A 95 12.39 3.94 -30.48
CA ALA A 95 11.60 5.16 -30.53
C ALA A 95 10.96 5.47 -29.17
N LEU A 96 10.51 4.43 -28.45
CA LEU A 96 9.91 4.56 -27.12
C LEU A 96 10.96 4.79 -26.01
N ARG A 97 12.15 4.19 -26.15
CA ARG A 97 13.26 4.41 -25.19
C ARG A 97 13.68 5.86 -25.06
N LYS A 98 13.57 6.65 -26.13
CA LYS A 98 13.95 8.08 -26.16
C LYS A 98 12.86 8.98 -25.57
N LYS A 99 11.59 8.54 -25.50
CA LYS A 99 10.46 9.38 -25.04
C LYS A 99 10.29 9.27 -23.53
N ARG A 100 10.68 10.32 -22.79
CA ARG A 100 10.52 10.39 -21.32
C ARG A 100 9.07 10.12 -20.88
N GLN A 101 8.09 10.62 -21.63
CA GLN A 101 6.67 10.45 -21.32
C GLN A 101 6.22 8.98 -21.46
N ALA A 102 6.70 8.25 -22.47
CA ALA A 102 6.39 6.83 -22.65
C ALA A 102 6.95 5.98 -21.50
N ARG A 103 8.18 6.24 -21.06
CA ARG A 103 8.76 5.58 -19.88
C ARG A 103 7.99 5.88 -18.59
N ARG A 104 7.47 7.09 -18.45
CA ARG A 104 6.63 7.48 -17.31
C ARG A 104 5.31 6.72 -17.31
N ALA A 105 4.65 6.61 -18.47
CA ALA A 105 3.42 5.85 -18.64
C ALA A 105 3.64 4.36 -18.34
N PHE A 106 4.71 3.79 -18.87
CA PHE A 106 5.13 2.42 -18.62
C PHE A 106 5.33 2.13 -17.13
N ASN A 107 6.12 2.95 -16.43
CA ASN A 107 6.38 2.73 -15.00
C ASN A 107 5.11 2.87 -14.14
N ARG A 108 4.22 3.82 -14.48
CA ARG A 108 2.93 3.97 -13.80
C ARG A 108 2.09 2.70 -13.87
N ALA A 109 1.90 2.18 -15.08
CA ALA A 109 1.12 0.97 -15.32
C ALA A 109 1.73 -0.24 -14.61
N ARG A 110 3.06 -0.40 -14.69
CA ARG A 110 3.80 -1.49 -14.06
C ARG A 110 3.68 -1.48 -12.54
N PHE A 111 3.82 -0.31 -11.90
CA PHE A 111 3.68 -0.21 -10.43
C PHE A 111 2.28 -0.54 -9.96
N ALA A 112 1.26 -0.04 -10.65
CA ALA A 112 -0.12 -0.38 -10.35
C ALA A 112 -0.37 -1.88 -10.51
N ARG A 113 0.08 -2.47 -11.61
CA ARG A 113 -0.03 -3.91 -11.88
C ARG A 113 0.60 -4.75 -10.77
N TRP A 114 1.83 -4.43 -10.34
CA TRP A 114 2.47 -5.16 -9.24
C TRP A 114 1.68 -5.07 -7.93
N CYS A 115 1.10 -3.91 -7.64
CA CYS A 115 0.25 -3.75 -6.46
C CYS A 115 -1.03 -4.60 -6.55
N PHE A 116 -1.68 -4.66 -7.70
CA PHE A 116 -2.86 -5.50 -7.91
C PHE A 116 -2.50 -6.99 -7.88
N GLU A 117 -1.43 -7.42 -8.54
CA GLU A 117 -0.94 -8.80 -8.49
C GLU A 117 -0.65 -9.26 -7.06
N ALA A 118 -0.03 -8.41 -6.24
CA ALA A 118 0.21 -8.71 -4.83
C ALA A 118 -1.09 -8.81 -4.03
N TYR A 119 -2.02 -7.87 -4.27
CA TYR A 119 -3.30 -7.80 -3.57
C TYR A 119 -4.15 -9.04 -3.83
N ASP A 120 -4.24 -9.49 -5.07
CA ASP A 120 -4.99 -10.69 -5.47
C ASP A 120 -4.44 -11.97 -4.79
N GLN A 121 -3.17 -11.95 -4.38
CA GLN A 121 -2.49 -13.04 -3.67
C GLN A 121 -2.50 -12.84 -2.12
N GLY A 122 -3.25 -11.90 -1.59
CA GLY A 122 -3.38 -11.66 -0.16
C GLY A 122 -2.25 -10.81 0.46
N GLY A 123 -1.44 -10.14 -0.38
CA GLY A 123 -0.35 -9.27 0.04
C GLY A 123 -0.54 -7.82 -0.41
N VAL A 124 0.11 -6.89 0.28
CA VAL A 124 0.18 -5.48 -0.12
C VAL A 124 1.61 -5.00 -0.17
N LEU A 125 1.97 -4.29 -1.23
CA LEU A 125 3.30 -3.72 -1.41
C LEU A 125 3.39 -2.33 -0.77
N THR A 126 4.56 -2.03 -0.22
CA THR A 126 4.91 -0.68 0.21
C THR A 126 5.54 0.11 -0.94
N GLN A 127 5.59 1.43 -0.82
CA GLN A 127 6.35 2.25 -1.79
C GLN A 127 7.85 1.91 -1.78
N LEU A 128 8.38 1.41 -0.64
CA LEU A 128 9.75 0.94 -0.55
C LEU A 128 9.96 -0.35 -1.36
N ASP A 129 9.00 -1.29 -1.32
CA ASP A 129 9.07 -2.50 -2.14
C ASP A 129 9.14 -2.15 -3.63
N LEU A 130 8.29 -1.23 -4.08
CA LEU A 130 8.30 -0.75 -5.47
C LEU A 130 9.60 -0.03 -5.83
N THR A 131 10.20 0.71 -4.89
CA THR A 131 11.51 1.34 -5.04
C THR A 131 12.60 0.29 -5.23
N LEU A 132 12.62 -0.76 -4.40
CA LEU A 132 13.59 -1.85 -4.49
C LEU A 132 13.43 -2.66 -5.77
N LEU A 133 12.20 -3.01 -6.14
CA LEU A 133 11.89 -3.78 -7.36
C LEU A 133 12.24 -3.01 -8.65
N SER A 134 12.08 -1.69 -8.65
CA SER A 134 12.25 -0.87 -9.85
C SER A 134 13.62 -0.20 -9.95
N GLY A 135 14.33 -0.05 -8.84
CA GLY A 135 15.55 0.77 -8.76
C GLY A 135 15.31 2.29 -8.89
N LEU A 136 14.04 2.74 -8.76
CA LEU A 136 13.66 4.16 -8.88
C LEU A 136 13.42 4.76 -7.50
N SER A 137 13.55 6.09 -7.38
CA SER A 137 13.37 6.75 -6.09
C SER A 137 11.93 6.67 -5.56
N THR A 138 11.75 6.65 -4.24
CA THR A 138 10.45 6.63 -3.57
C THR A 138 9.57 7.80 -4.01
N LYS A 139 10.15 8.98 -4.20
CA LYS A 139 9.43 10.16 -4.72
C LYS A 139 8.86 9.91 -6.11
N TYR A 140 9.64 9.26 -6.99
CA TYR A 140 9.17 8.90 -8.33
C TYR A 140 8.03 7.89 -8.27
N VAL A 141 8.18 6.84 -7.47
CA VAL A 141 7.15 5.81 -7.25
C VAL A 141 5.85 6.44 -6.75
N SER A 142 5.92 7.27 -5.70
CA SER A 142 4.75 7.98 -5.13
C SER A 142 4.04 8.86 -6.18
N THR A 143 4.82 9.62 -6.97
CA THR A 143 4.26 10.45 -8.04
C THR A 143 3.59 9.61 -9.12
N ALA A 144 4.22 8.49 -9.52
CA ALA A 144 3.71 7.61 -10.57
C ALA A 144 2.39 6.93 -10.16
N LEU A 145 2.28 6.47 -8.90
CA LEU A 145 1.05 5.89 -8.37
C LEU A 145 -0.09 6.92 -8.35
N ARG A 146 0.16 8.13 -7.84
CA ARG A 146 -0.83 9.20 -7.84
C ARG A 146 -1.29 9.56 -9.26
N GLU A 147 -0.37 9.70 -10.22
CA GLU A 147 -0.72 9.96 -11.62
C GLU A 147 -1.51 8.82 -12.26
N TYR A 148 -1.32 7.57 -11.81
CA TYR A 148 -2.14 6.45 -12.25
C TYR A 148 -3.57 6.60 -11.75
N GLU A 149 -3.74 6.83 -10.46
CA GLU A 149 -5.06 7.00 -9.81
C GLU A 149 -5.82 8.20 -10.37
N GLU A 150 -5.14 9.34 -10.60
CA GLU A 150 -5.75 10.54 -11.21
C GLU A 150 -6.26 10.29 -12.64
N ARG A 151 -5.58 9.44 -13.41
CA ARG A 151 -5.91 9.17 -14.82
C ARG A 151 -6.96 8.08 -15.00
N THR A 152 -6.92 7.06 -14.17
CA THR A 152 -7.79 5.88 -14.30
C THR A 152 -9.01 5.97 -13.39
N GLY A 153 -8.93 6.74 -12.32
CA GLY A 153 -9.92 6.74 -11.24
C GLY A 153 -9.86 5.48 -10.37
N GLU A 154 -8.90 4.56 -10.62
CA GLU A 154 -8.69 3.35 -9.83
C GLU A 154 -7.72 3.62 -8.67
N ILE A 155 -8.07 3.16 -7.48
CA ILE A 155 -7.21 3.26 -6.30
C ILE A 155 -6.25 2.07 -6.27
N VAL A 156 -4.94 2.36 -6.22
CA VAL A 156 -3.92 1.32 -6.20
C VAL A 156 -3.77 0.74 -4.78
N PRO A 157 -3.90 -0.60 -4.61
CA PRO A 157 -3.88 -1.25 -3.32
C PRO A 157 -2.48 -1.37 -2.73
N THR A 158 -1.90 -0.24 -2.37
CA THR A 158 -0.65 -0.21 -1.61
C THR A 158 -0.90 -0.47 -0.12
N ARG A 159 0.16 -0.78 0.65
CA ARG A 159 0.04 -0.87 2.11
C ARG A 159 -0.49 0.44 2.71
N GLY A 160 -0.08 1.58 2.17
CA GLY A 160 -0.57 2.89 2.62
C GLY A 160 -2.09 3.03 2.47
N THR A 161 -2.61 2.55 1.36
CA THR A 161 -4.04 2.57 1.03
C THR A 161 -4.83 1.56 1.86
N VAL A 162 -4.45 0.29 1.79
CA VAL A 162 -5.21 -0.83 2.40
C VAL A 162 -5.18 -0.79 3.92
N HIS A 163 -4.03 -0.45 4.52
CA HIS A 163 -3.89 -0.34 5.98
C HIS A 163 -4.08 1.08 6.52
N ASP A 164 -4.46 2.02 5.66
CA ASP A 164 -4.70 3.42 6.02
C ASP A 164 -3.53 4.06 6.78
N LEU A 165 -2.34 3.95 6.23
CA LEU A 165 -1.12 4.46 6.86
C LEU A 165 -0.71 5.87 6.42
N GLY A 166 -1.48 6.51 5.56
CA GLY A 166 -1.15 7.81 5.00
C GLY A 166 -2.27 8.84 5.09
N PRO A 167 -1.95 10.15 5.01
CA PRO A 167 -2.93 11.24 4.98
C PRO A 167 -3.54 11.41 3.58
N SER A 168 -3.92 10.32 2.88
CA SER A 168 -4.41 10.43 1.51
C SER A 168 -5.79 11.09 1.45
N VAL A 169 -5.82 12.33 0.99
CA VAL A 169 -7.06 13.11 0.76
C VAL A 169 -7.93 12.46 -0.32
N THR A 170 -7.29 11.91 -1.35
CA THR A 170 -7.97 11.34 -2.52
C THR A 170 -8.85 10.14 -2.15
N HIS A 171 -8.35 9.27 -1.28
CA HIS A 171 -9.09 8.08 -0.86
C HIS A 171 -10.30 8.43 0.03
N LYS A 172 -10.13 9.35 0.99
CA LYS A 172 -11.24 9.82 1.83
C LYS A 172 -12.36 10.43 0.98
N ARG A 173 -11.99 11.26 0.01
CA ARG A 173 -12.93 11.89 -0.93
C ARG A 173 -13.71 10.83 -1.71
N GLU A 174 -13.05 9.83 -2.25
CA GLU A 174 -13.69 8.76 -3.02
C GLU A 174 -14.64 7.92 -2.16
N ILE A 175 -14.23 7.54 -0.95
CA ILE A 175 -15.06 6.77 -0.02
C ILE A 175 -16.29 7.57 0.38
N VAL A 176 -16.12 8.83 0.78
CA VAL A 176 -17.24 9.71 1.16
C VAL A 176 -18.18 9.94 -0.03
N ARG A 177 -17.67 10.20 -1.22
CA ARG A 177 -18.45 10.38 -2.44
C ARG A 177 -19.33 9.17 -2.75
N ARG A 178 -18.79 7.96 -2.65
CA ARG A 178 -19.51 6.71 -2.87
C ARG A 178 -20.58 6.49 -1.82
N TRP A 179 -20.27 6.77 -0.56
CA TRP A 179 -21.24 6.69 0.53
C TRP A 179 -22.40 7.67 0.35
N LEU A 180 -22.14 8.91 -0.04
CA LEU A 180 -23.17 9.91 -0.37
C LEU A 180 -24.06 9.49 -1.57
N ARG A 181 -23.56 8.61 -2.43
CA ARG A 181 -24.34 7.96 -3.50
C ARG A 181 -25.06 6.70 -3.05
N HIS A 182 -25.20 6.50 -1.74
CA HIS A 182 -25.90 5.37 -1.12
C HIS A 182 -25.27 4.00 -1.37
N GLN A 183 -24.00 3.92 -1.72
CA GLN A 183 -23.30 2.64 -1.75
C GLN A 183 -23.07 2.12 -0.32
N SER A 184 -23.20 0.79 -0.13
CA SER A 184 -22.95 0.18 1.18
C SER A 184 -21.46 0.24 1.54
N PRO A 185 -21.11 0.38 2.85
CA PRO A 185 -19.70 0.38 3.28
C PRO A 185 -18.93 -0.88 2.84
N VAL A 186 -19.59 -2.04 2.81
CA VAL A 186 -18.99 -3.31 2.33
C VAL A 186 -18.63 -3.22 0.85
N GLN A 187 -19.53 -2.69 0.03
CA GLN A 187 -19.28 -2.51 -1.39
C GLN A 187 -18.17 -1.48 -1.64
N ILE A 188 -18.19 -0.36 -0.90
CA ILE A 188 -17.13 0.66 -0.97
C ILE A 188 -15.77 0.05 -0.63
N ALA A 189 -15.68 -0.73 0.46
CA ALA A 189 -14.45 -1.39 0.86
C ALA A 189 -13.88 -2.28 -0.25
N ARG A 190 -14.75 -3.07 -0.89
CA ARG A 190 -14.38 -3.97 -1.98
C ARG A 190 -13.91 -3.21 -3.23
N GLU A 191 -14.62 -2.15 -3.63
CA GLU A 191 -14.33 -1.38 -4.84
C GLU A 191 -13.14 -0.43 -4.68
N THR A 192 -12.88 0.03 -3.45
CA THR A 192 -11.76 0.97 -3.16
C THR A 192 -10.53 0.29 -2.58
N GLN A 193 -10.53 -1.04 -2.49
CA GLN A 193 -9.42 -1.83 -1.96
C GLN A 193 -9.01 -1.42 -0.53
N HIS A 194 -9.99 -0.99 0.28
CA HIS A 194 -9.80 -0.65 1.68
C HIS A 194 -10.38 -1.75 2.60
N SER A 195 -9.85 -1.84 3.84
CA SER A 195 -10.51 -2.68 4.84
C SER A 195 -11.88 -2.07 5.22
N GLN A 196 -12.86 -2.94 5.54
CA GLN A 196 -14.17 -2.51 6.04
C GLN A 196 -14.04 -1.51 7.19
N ALA A 197 -13.17 -1.82 8.16
CA ALA A 197 -12.93 -0.95 9.32
C ALA A 197 -12.41 0.44 8.95
N SER A 198 -11.61 0.55 7.87
CA SER A 198 -11.13 1.86 7.38
C SER A 198 -12.25 2.66 6.75
N VAL A 199 -13.10 2.01 5.94
CA VAL A 199 -14.27 2.66 5.32
C VAL A 199 -15.24 3.16 6.39
N ASP A 200 -15.59 2.31 7.36
CA ASP A 200 -16.49 2.66 8.47
C ASP A 200 -15.96 3.84 9.27
N ARG A 201 -14.65 3.86 9.54
CA ARG A 201 -14.00 4.99 10.23
C ARG A 201 -14.07 6.28 9.41
N TYR A 202 -13.77 6.25 8.10
CA TYR A 202 -13.85 7.44 7.26
C TYR A 202 -15.25 8.01 7.18
N ILE A 203 -16.26 7.16 7.08
CA ILE A 203 -17.67 7.58 7.08
C ILE A 203 -18.04 8.18 8.44
N ALA A 204 -17.67 7.53 9.54
CA ALA A 204 -17.96 8.03 10.89
C ALA A 204 -17.28 9.37 11.17
N ASP A 205 -16.01 9.55 10.75
CA ASP A 205 -15.28 10.79 10.90
C ASP A 205 -15.91 11.91 10.05
N TYR A 206 -16.29 11.63 8.80
CA TYR A 206 -17.02 12.57 7.94
C TYR A 206 -18.35 13.01 8.59
N GLN A 207 -19.16 12.05 9.04
CA GLN A 207 -20.46 12.35 9.69
C GLN A 207 -20.27 13.19 10.96
N ARG A 208 -19.24 12.90 11.76
CA ARG A 208 -18.92 13.67 12.96
C ARG A 208 -18.55 15.11 12.64
N VAL A 209 -17.66 15.32 11.67
CA VAL A 209 -17.29 16.68 11.22
C VAL A 209 -18.49 17.40 10.62
N ARG A 210 -19.26 16.73 9.75
CA ARG A 210 -20.46 17.25 9.12
C ARG A 210 -21.50 17.77 10.14
N LEU A 211 -21.76 17.00 11.18
CA LEU A 211 -22.73 17.36 12.23
C LEU A 211 -22.26 18.53 13.10
N LEU A 212 -20.96 18.56 13.40
CA LEU A 212 -20.40 19.60 14.28
C LEU A 212 -20.11 20.91 13.55
N ALA A 213 -19.72 20.85 12.28
CA ALA A 213 -19.43 22.04 11.47
C ALA A 213 -20.64 23.00 11.32
N GLN A 214 -21.84 22.49 11.53
CA GLN A 214 -23.08 23.31 11.53
C GLN A 214 -23.30 24.06 12.85
N LYS A 215 -22.67 23.60 13.93
CA LYS A 215 -22.99 24.03 15.31
C LYS A 215 -21.87 24.80 15.99
N VAL A 216 -20.64 24.57 15.58
CA VAL A 216 -19.46 25.13 16.24
C VAL A 216 -18.44 25.71 15.25
N PRO A 217 -17.61 26.65 15.66
CA PRO A 217 -16.52 27.19 14.87
C PRO A 217 -15.54 26.09 14.38
N LEU A 218 -14.95 26.28 13.19
CA LEU A 218 -14.06 25.30 12.58
C LEU A 218 -12.78 25.03 13.37
N ASP A 219 -12.29 26.04 14.10
CA ASP A 219 -11.12 25.96 14.97
C ASP A 219 -11.35 25.10 16.22
N GLU A 220 -12.59 24.93 16.67
CA GLU A 220 -12.97 24.07 17.78
C GLU A 220 -13.18 22.59 17.37
N LEU A 221 -13.42 22.32 16.08
CA LEU A 221 -13.69 20.97 15.58
C LEU A 221 -12.58 19.94 15.90
N PRO A 222 -11.28 20.26 15.83
CA PRO A 222 -10.23 19.32 16.20
C PRO A 222 -10.36 18.83 17.65
N ALA A 223 -10.64 19.73 18.58
CA ALA A 223 -10.81 19.39 20.00
C ALA A 223 -12.06 18.52 20.24
N LEU A 224 -13.17 18.82 19.56
CA LEU A 224 -14.43 18.11 19.72
C LEU A 224 -14.46 16.76 18.99
N THR A 225 -13.81 16.66 17.85
CA THR A 225 -13.78 15.42 17.06
C THR A 225 -12.69 14.47 17.47
N GLY A 226 -11.62 14.96 18.12
CA GLY A 226 -10.39 14.20 18.39
C GLY A 226 -9.54 13.95 17.15
N LEU A 227 -9.83 14.63 16.04
CA LEU A 227 -9.10 14.55 14.79
C LEU A 227 -8.05 15.68 14.72
N SER A 228 -6.97 15.45 13.96
CA SER A 228 -5.99 16.53 13.74
C SER A 228 -6.59 17.64 12.86
N THR A 229 -6.12 18.87 13.01
CA THR A 229 -6.57 20.06 12.26
C THR A 229 -6.60 19.80 10.75
N GLY A 230 -5.51 19.25 10.17
CA GLY A 230 -5.45 18.95 8.75
C GLY A 230 -6.44 17.86 8.28
N VAL A 231 -6.88 16.96 9.16
CA VAL A 231 -7.93 15.98 8.84
C VAL A 231 -9.31 16.64 8.90
N VAL A 232 -9.54 17.50 9.87
CA VAL A 232 -10.78 18.29 9.98
C VAL A 232 -10.95 19.17 8.76
N GLU A 233 -9.93 19.92 8.35
CA GLU A 233 -9.94 20.74 7.14
C GLU A 233 -10.33 19.95 5.90
N GLN A 234 -9.77 18.74 5.71
CA GLN A 234 -10.10 17.87 4.61
C GLN A 234 -11.58 17.45 4.60
N TYR A 235 -12.14 17.07 5.76
CA TYR A 235 -13.55 16.71 5.84
C TYR A 235 -14.46 17.92 5.70
N THR A 236 -14.08 19.08 6.22
CA THR A 236 -14.83 20.32 6.04
C THR A 236 -14.87 20.76 4.57
N GLU A 237 -13.75 20.61 3.85
CA GLU A 237 -13.72 20.83 2.39
C GLU A 237 -14.68 19.89 1.67
N LEU A 238 -14.73 18.60 2.06
CA LEU A 238 -15.66 17.63 1.48
C LEU A 238 -17.12 17.99 1.79
N VAL A 239 -17.43 18.41 3.03
CA VAL A 239 -18.78 18.89 3.37
C VAL A 239 -19.16 20.09 2.50
N GLY A 240 -18.29 21.09 2.37
CA GLY A 240 -18.52 22.25 1.50
C GLY A 240 -18.69 21.91 0.02
N GLN A 241 -18.01 20.85 -0.46
CA GLN A 241 -18.11 20.41 -1.85
C GLN A 241 -19.38 19.63 -2.16
N TYR A 242 -19.85 18.77 -1.25
CA TYR A 242 -20.96 17.85 -1.50
C TYR A 242 -22.27 18.27 -0.84
N GLU A 243 -22.21 19.06 0.19
CA GLU A 243 -23.36 19.55 0.97
C GLU A 243 -23.15 21.03 1.34
N PRO A 244 -23.04 21.94 0.36
CA PRO A 244 -22.69 23.36 0.59
C PRO A 244 -23.67 24.07 1.53
N ASP A 245 -24.93 23.68 1.55
CA ASP A 245 -25.96 24.26 2.39
C ASP A 245 -25.75 24.01 3.91
N LEU A 246 -24.85 23.07 4.25
CA LEU A 246 -24.56 22.71 5.64
C LEU A 246 -23.44 23.57 6.26
N ILE A 247 -22.64 24.24 5.45
CA ILE A 247 -21.64 25.20 5.93
C ILE A 247 -22.14 26.61 5.57
N PRO A 248 -22.61 27.40 6.55
CA PRO A 248 -23.03 28.78 6.28
C PRO A 248 -21.87 29.55 5.62
N ASP A 249 -22.23 30.31 4.58
CA ASP A 249 -21.25 31.15 3.86
C ASP A 249 -20.76 32.28 4.78
N ARG A 250 -19.67 32.03 5.50
CA ARG A 250 -19.09 32.97 6.49
C ARG A 250 -18.43 34.20 5.86
N ARG A 251 -18.42 34.33 4.53
CA ARG A 251 -18.00 35.58 3.89
C ARG A 251 -18.94 36.73 4.23
N ALA A 252 -20.23 36.45 4.43
CA ALA A 252 -21.21 37.46 4.83
C ALA A 252 -21.02 37.95 6.28
N ASP A 253 -20.59 37.06 7.22
CA ASP A 253 -20.41 37.46 8.63
C ASP A 253 -19.12 38.23 8.88
N MET A 254 -18.10 38.07 8.03
CA MET A 254 -16.85 38.85 8.13
C MET A 254 -17.00 40.28 7.59
N GLU A 255 -17.89 40.52 6.63
CA GLU A 255 -18.17 41.87 6.13
C GLU A 255 -19.06 42.67 7.10
N LEU A 256 -19.90 42.01 7.89
CA LEU A 256 -20.73 42.67 8.91
C LEU A 256 -19.94 43.06 10.19
N SER A 257 -18.84 42.36 10.49
CA SER A 257 -17.98 42.70 11.65
C SER A 257 -16.98 43.80 11.38
N ILE A 258 -16.77 44.20 10.11
CA ILE A 258 -15.89 45.31 9.71
C ILE A 258 -16.66 46.63 9.56
N SER A 259 -17.98 46.57 9.53
CA SER A 259 -18.86 47.75 9.35
C SER A 259 -19.63 48.21 10.59
N ALA A 260 -19.20 47.76 11.80
CA ALA A 260 -19.72 48.32 13.03
C ALA A 260 -18.86 49.53 13.47
N PRO A 261 -19.46 50.73 13.73
CA PRO A 261 -18.78 51.97 14.01
C PRO A 261 -18.04 52.00 15.34
#